data_2b20ced485a0833c2643f748b92bc2fd
#
_entry.id   2b20ced485a0833c2643f748b92bc2fd
#
_cell.length_a   1.000
_cell.length_b   1.000
_cell.length_c   1.000
_cell.angle_alpha   90.00
_cell.angle_beta   90.00
_cell.angle_gamma   90.00
#
_symmetry.space_group_name_H-M   'P 1'
#
loop_
_entity.id
_entity.type
_entity.pdbx_description
1 polymer ?
#
loop_
_entity_poly.entity_id
_entity_poly.type
_entity_poly.pdbx_seq_one_letter_code
_entity_poly.pdbx_strand_id
1 'polypeptide(L)' 'EEFEANSNSNEIILEMHRNGNSIIDIAKQLGLGVGEVKLVIDLYQGE' A
#
# COMPACT_ATOMS: atom_id res chain seq x y z
N GLU A 1 -18.06 -6.30 4.35
CA GLU A 1 -17.87 -5.63 3.14
C GLU A 1 -16.97 -4.48 3.29
N GLU A 2 -17.23 -3.67 4.28
CA GLU A 2 -16.35 -2.57 4.51
C GLU A 2 -15.00 -3.06 4.89
N PHE A 3 -14.96 -4.16 5.62
CA PHE A 3 -13.69 -4.68 6.00
C PHE A 3 -12.88 -5.04 4.83
N GLU A 4 -13.54 -5.58 3.83
CA GLU A 4 -12.83 -6.03 2.67
C GLU A 4 -12.20 -4.89 1.96
N ALA A 5 -12.87 -3.77 1.96
CA ALA A 5 -12.30 -2.60 1.31
C ALA A 5 -10.99 -2.23 1.96
N ASN A 6 -10.94 -2.28 3.28
CA ASN A 6 -9.71 -1.93 3.96
C ASN A 6 -8.62 -2.94 3.68
N SER A 7 -8.97 -4.19 3.70
CA SER A 7 -8.00 -5.21 3.39
C SER A 7 -7.47 -5.04 2.01
N ASN A 8 -8.38 -4.74 1.10
CA ASN A 8 -7.97 -4.57 -0.29
C ASN A 8 -6.98 -3.45 -0.45
N SER A 9 -7.12 -2.39 0.31
CA SER A 9 -6.19 -1.29 0.20
C SER A 9 -4.78 -1.73 0.52
N ASN A 10 -4.62 -2.46 1.60
CA ASN A 10 -3.31 -2.93 1.97
C ASN A 10 -2.76 -3.89 0.95
N GLU A 11 -3.60 -4.77 0.45
CA GLU A 11 -3.15 -5.72 -0.53
C GLU A 11 -2.77 -5.04 -1.82
N ILE A 12 -3.52 -4.02 -2.20
CA ILE A 12 -3.20 -3.30 -3.42
C ILE A 12 -1.84 -2.62 -3.28
N ILE A 13 -1.59 -2.02 -2.13
CA ILE A 13 -0.31 -1.38 -1.90
C ILE A 13 0.83 -2.39 -2.04
N LEU A 14 0.66 -3.54 -1.43
CA LEU A 14 1.70 -4.55 -1.47
C LEU A 14 1.89 -5.08 -2.88
N GLU A 15 0.81 -5.24 -3.58
CA GLU A 15 0.90 -5.75 -4.93
C GLU A 15 1.57 -4.76 -5.85
N MET A 16 1.23 -3.49 -5.73
CA MET A 16 1.87 -2.48 -6.54
C MET A 16 3.35 -2.40 -6.22
N HIS A 17 3.68 -2.54 -4.94
CA HIS A 17 5.08 -2.53 -4.56
C HIS A 17 5.82 -3.70 -5.18
N ARG A 18 5.18 -4.84 -5.18
CA ARG A 18 5.77 -6.05 -5.74
C ARG A 18 5.98 -5.92 -7.23
N ASN A 19 5.09 -5.17 -7.88
CA ASN A 19 5.18 -4.95 -9.32
C ASN A 19 6.25 -3.93 -9.70
N GLY A 20 6.87 -3.29 -8.73
CA GLY A 20 7.93 -2.36 -9.02
C GLY A 20 7.52 -0.90 -8.96
N ASN A 21 6.31 -0.61 -8.51
CA ASN A 21 5.89 0.77 -8.38
C ASN A 21 6.56 1.41 -7.19
N SER A 22 6.92 2.68 -7.33
CA SER A 22 7.55 3.37 -6.22
C SER A 22 6.51 3.75 -5.18
N ILE A 23 6.98 4.03 -3.97
CA ILE A 23 6.08 4.42 -2.91
C ILE A 23 5.33 5.69 -3.28
N ILE A 24 6.02 6.63 -3.89
CA ILE A 24 5.38 7.86 -4.31
C ILE A 24 4.29 7.58 -5.34
N ASP A 25 4.57 6.70 -6.27
CA ASP A 25 3.61 6.33 -7.28
C ASP A 25 2.37 5.72 -6.65
N ILE A 26 2.57 4.78 -5.75
CA ILE A 26 1.47 4.11 -5.09
C ILE A 26 0.61 5.12 -4.35
N ALA A 27 1.26 6.00 -3.60
CA ALA A 27 0.53 6.99 -2.83
C ALA A 27 -0.30 7.87 -3.74
N LYS A 28 0.26 8.28 -4.87
CA LYS A 28 -0.46 9.13 -5.78
C LYS A 28 -1.68 8.43 -6.36
N GLN A 29 -1.50 7.22 -6.78
CA GLN A 29 -2.60 6.50 -7.43
C GLN A 29 -3.72 6.19 -6.46
N LEU A 30 -3.39 5.93 -5.22
CA LEU A 30 -4.39 5.57 -4.24
C LEU A 30 -4.87 6.75 -3.43
N GLY A 31 -4.26 7.91 -3.59
CA GLY A 31 -4.67 9.07 -2.83
C GLY A 31 -4.27 8.99 -1.38
N LEU A 32 -3.15 8.37 -1.10
CA LEU A 32 -2.68 8.20 0.28
C LEU A 32 -1.41 9.00 0.50
N GLY A 33 -1.04 9.12 1.77
CA GLY A 33 0.22 9.75 2.09
C GLY A 33 1.37 8.80 1.85
N VAL A 34 2.52 9.36 1.48
CA VAL A 34 3.70 8.55 1.25
C VAL A 34 4.08 7.80 2.51
N GLY A 35 3.98 8.47 3.66
CA GLY A 35 4.31 7.82 4.91
C GLY A 35 3.40 6.66 5.22
N GLU A 36 2.14 6.80 4.86
CA GLU A 36 1.19 5.75 5.11
C GLU A 36 1.51 4.52 4.25
N VAL A 37 1.84 4.74 2.99
CA VAL A 37 2.19 3.65 2.10
C VAL A 37 3.44 2.95 2.61
N LYS A 38 4.42 3.73 3.01
CA LYS A 38 5.66 3.17 3.51
C LYS A 38 5.40 2.35 4.76
N LEU A 39 4.54 2.84 5.63
CA LEU A 39 4.24 2.12 6.85
C LEU A 39 3.62 0.76 6.55
N VAL A 40 2.69 0.72 5.63
CA VAL A 40 2.06 -0.54 5.27
C VAL A 40 3.09 -1.52 4.75
N ILE A 41 3.96 -1.05 3.87
CA ILE A 41 4.97 -1.92 3.31
C ILE A 41 5.90 -2.43 4.40
N ASP A 42 6.31 -1.54 5.29
CA ASP A 42 7.21 -1.93 6.37
C ASP A 42 6.58 -2.97 7.27
N LEU A 43 5.30 -2.78 7.58
CA LEU A 43 4.63 -3.70 8.48
C LEU A 43 4.54 -5.10 7.91
N TYR A 44 4.35 -5.18 6.61
CA TYR A 44 4.14 -6.49 6.00
C TYR A 44 5.44 -7.12 5.52
N GLN A 45 6.45 -6.34 5.31
CA GLN A 45 7.70 -6.89 4.87
C GLN A 45 8.75 -6.90 5.94
N GLY A 46 8.57 -6.10 6.92
CA GLY A 46 9.56 -5.94 7.96
C GLY A 46 9.69 -7.11 8.84
N GLU A 47 8.88 -8.13 8.64
CA GLU A 47 8.94 -9.21 9.51
C GLU A 47 9.91 -10.11 9.11
#